data_238bd34cb1b67b6ad2dc2353b5e90327
#
_entry.id   238bd34cb1b67b6ad2dc2353b5e90327
#
_cell.length_a   1.000
_cell.length_b   1.000
_cell.length_c   1.000
_cell.angle_alpha   90.00
_cell.angle_beta   90.00
_cell.angle_gamma   90.00
#
_symmetry.space_group_name_H-M   'P 1'
#
loop_
_entity.id
_entity.type
_entity.pdbx_description
1 polymer ?
#
loop_
_entity_poly.entity_id
_entity_poly.type
_entity_poly.pdbx_seq_one_letter_code
_entity_poly.pdbx_strand_id
1 'polypeptide(L)'
;EENGFQGIYCASFGDGMGLCLSMAHATRTIKFGTSIMPIYYRVPFDLAQSAAYIHEISDGRFYLGFGVSHEPALVRMGVKAGKPLTDTRNYVAAMRAAAQQTGPLPPIVLATLRTRMVELSTEIAEGAVWANGSRSHMADSLSHIPATKREGDFFIGDMIPTCIDDNDPAAAANVSKRTLTSYLMLPNYRNYWKEAG
;
A
#
# COMPACT_ATOMS: atom_id res chain seq x y z
N GLU A 1 10.35 8.92 -15.35
CA GLU A 1 9.86 8.46 -16.66
C GLU A 1 11.04 8.12 -17.58
N GLU A 2 11.98 8.98 -17.79
CA GLU A 2 13.14 8.78 -18.70
C GLU A 2 14.01 7.57 -18.33
N ASN A 3 14.08 7.19 -17.08
CA ASN A 3 14.84 6.03 -16.59
C ASN A 3 14.07 4.70 -16.65
N GLY A 4 12.90 4.65 -17.31
CA GLY A 4 12.14 3.42 -17.51
C GLY A 4 11.32 2.94 -16.31
N PHE A 5 11.21 3.73 -15.22
CA PHE A 5 10.32 3.39 -14.11
C PHE A 5 8.86 3.50 -14.55
N GLN A 6 8.06 2.50 -14.19
CA GLN A 6 6.64 2.44 -14.54
C GLN A 6 5.73 3.05 -13.47
N GLY A 7 6.21 3.21 -12.24
CA GLY A 7 5.44 3.76 -11.14
C GLY A 7 6.30 4.33 -10.02
N ILE A 8 5.71 5.28 -9.26
CA ILE A 8 6.29 5.86 -8.03
C ILE A 8 5.26 5.75 -6.93
N TYR A 9 5.60 5.07 -5.84
CA TYR A 9 4.68 4.87 -4.73
C TYR A 9 5.22 5.47 -3.44
N CYS A 10 4.41 6.37 -2.84
CA CYS A 10 4.79 7.13 -1.66
C CYS A 10 4.52 6.32 -0.39
N ALA A 11 5.56 6.07 0.39
CA ALA A 11 5.43 5.49 1.72
C ALA A 11 4.84 6.48 2.74
N SER A 12 4.33 5.98 3.87
CA SER A 12 3.62 6.75 4.91
C SER A 12 4.54 7.58 5.85
N PHE A 13 5.70 8.03 5.36
CA PHE A 13 6.64 8.83 6.16
C PHE A 13 6.40 10.35 6.09
N GLY A 14 5.43 10.79 5.30
CA GLY A 14 5.10 12.20 5.11
C GLY A 14 3.69 12.36 4.56
N ASP A 15 3.39 13.51 3.97
CA ASP A 15 2.11 13.75 3.30
C ASP A 15 2.07 13.05 1.92
N GLY A 16 1.67 11.77 1.93
CA GLY A 16 1.56 10.96 0.73
C GLY A 16 0.58 11.53 -0.31
N MET A 17 -0.51 12.17 0.14
CA MET A 17 -1.49 12.77 -0.77
C MET A 17 -0.95 14.06 -1.40
N GLY A 18 -0.25 14.89 -0.65
CA GLY A 18 0.43 16.07 -1.18
C GLY A 18 1.52 15.71 -2.19
N LEU A 19 2.30 14.64 -1.93
CA LEU A 19 3.27 14.12 -2.89
C LEU A 19 2.58 13.59 -4.16
N CYS A 20 1.48 12.85 -4.03
CA CYS A 20 0.72 12.37 -5.18
C CYS A 20 0.11 13.52 -6.01
N LEU A 21 -0.38 14.59 -5.36
CA LEU A 21 -0.82 15.79 -6.06
C LEU A 21 0.32 16.44 -6.85
N SER A 22 1.49 16.55 -6.23
CA SER A 22 2.68 17.10 -6.91
C SER A 22 3.08 16.24 -8.13
N MET A 23 3.01 14.90 -8.01
CA MET A 23 3.29 13.99 -9.13
C MET A 23 2.25 14.09 -10.24
N ALA A 24 0.98 14.31 -9.91
CA ALA A 24 -0.06 14.53 -10.92
C ALA A 24 0.28 15.68 -11.87
N HIS A 25 0.87 16.75 -11.34
CA HIS A 25 1.30 17.92 -12.13
C HIS A 25 2.68 17.76 -12.78
N ALA A 26 3.61 17.08 -12.09
CA ALA A 26 5.01 17.00 -12.53
C ALA A 26 5.27 15.88 -13.55
N THR A 27 4.37 14.90 -13.67
CA THR A 27 4.54 13.72 -14.53
C THR A 27 3.44 13.63 -15.59
N ARG A 28 3.67 12.82 -16.64
CA ARG A 28 2.72 12.68 -17.76
C ARG A 28 2.22 11.27 -18.01
N THR A 29 3.07 10.27 -17.81
CA THR A 29 2.79 8.87 -18.19
C THR A 29 2.96 7.89 -17.04
N ILE A 30 3.86 8.18 -16.09
CA ILE A 30 4.17 7.29 -14.99
C ILE A 30 2.96 7.15 -14.05
N LYS A 31 2.67 5.92 -13.64
CA LYS A 31 1.69 5.65 -12.58
C LYS A 31 2.25 6.05 -11.22
N PHE A 32 1.41 6.49 -10.32
CA PHE A 32 1.85 6.83 -8.98
C PHE A 32 0.75 6.57 -7.95
N GLY A 33 1.12 6.50 -6.68
CA GLY A 33 0.16 6.24 -5.64
C GLY A 33 0.71 6.32 -4.24
N THR A 34 -0.15 6.11 -3.26
CA THR A 34 0.25 5.92 -1.87
C THR A 34 0.56 4.43 -1.61
N SER A 35 1.63 4.13 -0.88
CA SER A 35 1.96 2.75 -0.46
C SER A 35 2.52 2.75 0.97
N ILE A 36 1.70 2.93 1.90
CA ILE A 36 0.24 3.10 1.90
C ILE A 36 -0.13 4.31 2.78
N MET A 37 -1.38 4.74 2.69
CA MET A 37 -1.92 5.69 3.65
C MET A 37 -2.71 4.95 4.73
N PRO A 38 -2.49 5.25 6.02
CA PRO A 38 -3.28 4.66 7.10
C PRO A 38 -4.74 5.13 7.06
N ILE A 39 -5.68 4.18 7.14
CA ILE A 39 -7.13 4.46 7.11
C ILE A 39 -7.59 5.36 8.27
N TYR A 40 -6.83 5.44 9.34
CA TYR A 40 -7.19 6.21 10.53
C TYR A 40 -6.76 7.68 10.49
N TYR A 41 -6.03 8.12 9.44
CA TYR A 41 -5.51 9.48 9.36
C TYR A 41 -6.51 10.50 8.83
N ARG A 42 -7.48 10.06 8.01
CA ARG A 42 -8.47 10.95 7.40
C ARG A 42 -9.85 10.29 7.39
N VAL A 43 -10.89 11.09 7.49
CA VAL A 43 -12.26 10.57 7.31
C VAL A 43 -12.51 10.18 5.86
N PRO A 44 -13.30 9.12 5.59
CA PRO A 44 -13.48 8.59 4.24
C PRO A 44 -13.95 9.62 3.20
N PHE A 45 -14.89 10.50 3.58
CA PHE A 45 -15.43 11.52 2.68
C PHE A 45 -14.33 12.52 2.22
N ASP A 46 -13.57 13.06 3.17
CA ASP A 46 -12.49 14.01 2.87
C ASP A 46 -11.39 13.37 1.99
N LEU A 47 -11.06 12.11 2.29
CA LEU A 47 -10.10 11.39 1.45
C LEU A 47 -10.65 11.11 0.05
N ALA A 48 -11.95 10.77 -0.08
CA ALA A 48 -12.56 10.53 -1.36
C ALA A 48 -12.53 11.77 -2.26
N GLN A 49 -12.77 12.96 -1.71
CA GLN A 49 -12.65 14.22 -2.46
C GLN A 49 -11.23 14.43 -3.00
N SER A 50 -10.23 14.29 -2.12
CA SER A 50 -8.82 14.44 -2.53
C SER A 50 -8.40 13.40 -3.56
N ALA A 51 -8.84 12.15 -3.38
CA ALA A 51 -8.48 11.05 -4.26
C ALA A 51 -9.14 11.19 -5.65
N ALA A 52 -10.42 11.54 -5.70
CA ALA A 52 -11.12 11.77 -6.96
C ALA A 52 -10.48 12.92 -7.75
N TYR A 53 -10.14 14.03 -7.08
CA TYR A 53 -9.46 15.16 -7.71
C TYR A 53 -8.10 14.77 -8.31
N ILE A 54 -7.25 14.08 -7.53
CA ILE A 54 -5.93 13.64 -8.04
C ILE A 54 -6.09 12.65 -9.20
N HIS A 55 -7.08 11.77 -9.12
CA HIS A 55 -7.38 10.80 -10.17
C HIS A 55 -7.77 11.49 -11.48
N GLU A 56 -8.66 12.48 -11.39
CA GLU A 56 -9.13 13.27 -12.53
C GLU A 56 -7.96 14.03 -13.19
N ILE A 57 -7.22 14.86 -12.44
CA ILE A 57 -6.16 15.70 -13.00
C ILE A 57 -4.94 14.91 -13.49
N SER A 58 -4.79 13.65 -13.04
CA SER A 58 -3.72 12.76 -13.50
C SER A 58 -4.12 11.87 -14.67
N ASP A 59 -5.32 12.02 -15.20
CA ASP A 59 -5.85 11.18 -16.28
C ASP A 59 -5.75 9.67 -15.94
N GLY A 60 -6.24 9.32 -14.73
CA GLY A 60 -6.32 7.93 -14.28
C GLY A 60 -5.01 7.27 -13.85
N ARG A 61 -3.90 7.99 -13.73
CA ARG A 61 -2.59 7.43 -13.34
C ARG A 61 -2.41 7.20 -11.84
N PHE A 62 -3.30 7.71 -11.01
CA PHE A 62 -3.22 7.64 -9.56
C PHE A 62 -3.81 6.33 -9.01
N TYR A 63 -3.11 5.70 -8.07
CA TYR A 63 -3.53 4.53 -7.29
C TYR A 63 -3.58 4.88 -5.80
N LEU A 64 -4.67 4.52 -5.12
CA LEU A 64 -4.86 4.84 -3.71
C LEU A 64 -4.61 3.61 -2.83
N GLY A 65 -3.42 3.54 -2.26
CA GLY A 65 -3.04 2.48 -1.35
C GLY A 65 -3.43 2.75 0.11
N PHE A 66 -4.09 1.80 0.74
CA PHE A 66 -4.52 1.84 2.15
C PHE A 66 -3.90 0.75 3.00
N GLY A 67 -3.80 1.04 4.31
CA GLY A 67 -3.47 0.05 5.32
C GLY A 67 -3.88 0.49 6.72
N VAL A 68 -3.84 -0.45 7.65
CA VAL A 68 -4.18 -0.18 9.06
C VAL A 68 -3.04 0.43 9.87
N SER A 69 -1.84 0.55 9.28
CA SER A 69 -0.64 0.99 9.96
C SER A 69 -0.19 0.04 11.10
N HIS A 70 0.66 0.52 11.98
CA HIS A 70 1.23 -0.26 13.08
C HIS A 70 0.94 0.42 14.40
N GLU A 71 0.73 -0.37 15.45
CA GLU A 71 0.37 0.11 16.78
C GLU A 71 1.25 1.27 17.28
N PRO A 72 2.61 1.23 17.19
CA PRO A 72 3.44 2.35 17.63
C PRO A 72 3.15 3.68 16.91
N ALA A 73 2.79 3.61 15.62
CA ALA A 73 2.43 4.81 14.87
C ALA A 73 1.06 5.33 15.27
N LEU A 74 0.09 4.45 15.48
CA LEU A 74 -1.27 4.81 15.92
C LEU A 74 -1.27 5.42 17.33
N VAL A 75 -0.51 4.82 18.25
CA VAL A 75 -0.33 5.37 19.62
C VAL A 75 0.25 6.78 19.57
N ARG A 76 1.31 7.00 18.78
CA ARG A 76 1.93 8.33 18.62
C ARG A 76 0.94 9.37 18.09
N MET A 77 -0.05 8.95 17.30
CA MET A 77 -1.08 9.82 16.76
C MET A 77 -2.33 9.94 17.63
N GLY A 78 -2.36 9.27 18.78
CA GLY A 78 -3.54 9.25 19.65
C GLY A 78 -4.74 8.49 19.07
N VAL A 79 -4.50 7.58 18.11
CA VAL A 79 -5.54 6.80 17.43
C VAL A 79 -5.67 5.44 18.08
N LYS A 80 -6.90 5.06 18.42
CA LYS A 80 -7.23 3.70 18.85
C LYS A 80 -7.70 2.88 17.65
N ALA A 81 -6.92 1.90 17.25
CA ALA A 81 -7.31 0.96 16.21
C ALA A 81 -8.43 0.01 16.70
N GLY A 82 -9.31 -0.36 15.79
CA GLY A 82 -10.30 -1.41 16.00
C GLY A 82 -9.83 -2.77 15.47
N LYS A 83 -10.71 -3.45 14.74
CA LYS A 83 -10.42 -4.75 14.12
C LYS A 83 -9.94 -4.54 12.67
N PRO A 84 -8.70 -4.84 12.33
CA PRO A 84 -8.09 -4.49 11.03
C PRO A 84 -8.95 -4.83 9.81
N LEU A 85 -9.46 -6.05 9.71
CA LEU A 85 -10.29 -6.48 8.57
C LEU A 85 -11.62 -5.74 8.50
N THR A 86 -12.29 -5.58 9.64
CA THR A 86 -13.58 -4.89 9.74
C THR A 86 -13.43 -3.41 9.43
N ASP A 87 -12.40 -2.77 10.02
CA ASP A 87 -12.15 -1.35 9.84
C ASP A 87 -11.79 -1.04 8.38
N THR A 88 -10.95 -1.87 7.77
CA THR A 88 -10.60 -1.74 6.34
C THR A 88 -11.83 -1.89 5.45
N ARG A 89 -12.65 -2.92 5.67
CA ARG A 89 -13.88 -3.14 4.91
C ARG A 89 -14.85 -1.94 5.02
N ASN A 90 -15.09 -1.47 6.23
CA ASN A 90 -15.96 -0.33 6.49
C ASN A 90 -15.44 0.96 5.88
N TYR A 91 -14.13 1.17 5.94
CA TYR A 91 -13.49 2.35 5.37
C TYR A 91 -13.63 2.38 3.84
N VAL A 92 -13.34 1.27 3.16
CA VAL A 92 -13.51 1.16 1.69
C VAL A 92 -14.96 1.33 1.29
N ALA A 93 -15.90 0.73 2.04
CA ALA A 93 -17.32 0.90 1.77
C ALA A 93 -17.76 2.37 1.91
N ALA A 94 -17.29 3.08 2.94
CA ALA A 94 -17.58 4.50 3.14
C ALA A 94 -16.97 5.38 2.04
N MET A 95 -15.73 5.06 1.58
CA MET A 95 -15.10 5.72 0.44
C MET A 95 -15.94 5.58 -0.84
N ARG A 96 -16.38 4.36 -1.14
CA ARG A 96 -17.22 4.08 -2.33
C ARG A 96 -18.59 4.76 -2.26
N ALA A 97 -19.18 4.84 -1.07
CA ALA A 97 -20.42 5.61 -0.88
C ALA A 97 -20.19 7.12 -1.12
N ALA A 98 -19.08 7.66 -0.63
CA ALA A 98 -18.71 9.06 -0.85
C ALA A 98 -18.49 9.39 -2.33
N ALA A 99 -18.04 8.43 -3.14
CA ALA A 99 -17.77 8.61 -4.57
C ALA A 99 -19.00 9.10 -5.38
N GLN A 100 -20.19 8.82 -4.90
CA GLN A 100 -21.43 9.35 -5.53
C GLN A 100 -21.50 10.88 -5.49
N GLN A 101 -20.79 11.52 -4.56
CA GLN A 101 -20.78 12.98 -4.40
C GLN A 101 -19.42 13.59 -4.81
N THR A 102 -18.34 12.83 -4.70
CA THR A 102 -16.98 13.34 -4.89
C THR A 102 -16.39 13.04 -6.27
N GLY A 103 -17.03 12.16 -7.04
CA GLY A 103 -16.54 11.69 -8.33
C GLY A 103 -15.87 10.32 -8.28
N PRO A 104 -15.42 9.79 -9.43
CA PRO A 104 -14.82 8.46 -9.53
C PRO A 104 -13.56 8.34 -8.67
N LEU A 105 -13.46 7.24 -7.92
CA LEU A 105 -12.26 6.93 -7.15
C LEU A 105 -11.19 6.29 -8.03
N PRO A 106 -9.90 6.51 -7.72
CA PRO A 106 -8.81 5.72 -8.29
C PRO A 106 -8.93 4.26 -7.87
N PRO A 107 -8.21 3.33 -8.55
CA PRO A 107 -8.06 1.97 -8.07
C PRO A 107 -7.55 1.96 -6.63
N ILE A 108 -8.24 1.19 -5.78
CA ILE A 108 -7.89 1.00 -4.37
C ILE A 108 -6.96 -0.20 -4.24
N VAL A 109 -5.83 -0.03 -3.57
CA VAL A 109 -4.85 -1.09 -3.30
C VAL A 109 -4.73 -1.28 -1.79
N LEU A 110 -4.94 -2.51 -1.29
CA LEU A 110 -4.82 -2.78 0.15
C LEU A 110 -3.42 -3.26 0.52
N ALA A 111 -2.90 -2.71 1.63
CA ALA A 111 -1.75 -3.29 2.28
C ALA A 111 -2.10 -4.66 2.85
N THR A 112 -1.40 -5.67 2.39
CA THR A 112 -1.59 -7.06 2.78
C THR A 112 -0.31 -7.62 3.38
N LEU A 113 -0.43 -8.67 4.15
CA LEU A 113 0.71 -9.44 4.63
C LEU A 113 0.32 -10.90 4.85
N ARG A 114 -0.79 -11.15 5.56
CA ARG A 114 -1.28 -12.48 5.88
C ARG A 114 -2.57 -12.80 5.11
N THR A 115 -2.83 -14.06 4.90
CA THR A 115 -3.91 -14.64 4.08
C THR A 115 -5.24 -13.89 4.14
N ARG A 116 -5.79 -13.65 5.33
CA ARG A 116 -7.10 -13.02 5.47
C ARG A 116 -7.19 -11.59 4.91
N MET A 117 -6.07 -10.84 4.93
CA MET A 117 -6.05 -9.51 4.34
C MET A 117 -5.85 -9.60 2.82
N VAL A 118 -5.13 -10.62 2.33
CA VAL A 118 -5.02 -10.91 0.89
C VAL A 118 -6.41 -11.25 0.33
N GLU A 119 -7.13 -12.18 0.97
CA GLU A 119 -8.50 -12.55 0.58
C GLU A 119 -9.42 -11.32 0.59
N LEU A 120 -9.38 -10.50 1.67
CA LEU A 120 -10.16 -9.27 1.74
C LEU A 120 -9.86 -8.33 0.57
N SER A 121 -8.58 -8.18 0.18
CA SER A 121 -8.21 -7.32 -0.95
C SER A 121 -8.86 -7.77 -2.25
N THR A 122 -9.00 -9.08 -2.44
CA THR A 122 -9.68 -9.61 -3.63
C THR A 122 -11.18 -9.36 -3.65
N GLU A 123 -11.80 -9.17 -2.49
CA GLU A 123 -13.23 -8.92 -2.39
C GLU A 123 -13.59 -7.45 -2.59
N ILE A 124 -12.78 -6.54 -2.06
CA ILE A 124 -13.17 -5.12 -1.91
C ILE A 124 -12.21 -4.13 -2.56
N ALA A 125 -11.17 -4.59 -3.28
CA ALA A 125 -10.16 -3.69 -3.84
C ALA A 125 -9.72 -4.12 -5.24
N GLU A 126 -8.96 -3.26 -5.90
CA GLU A 126 -8.38 -3.45 -7.21
C GLU A 126 -6.89 -3.83 -7.13
N GLY A 127 -6.38 -4.10 -5.90
CA GLY A 127 -5.01 -4.55 -5.74
C GLY A 127 -4.62 -4.91 -4.32
N ALA A 128 -3.45 -5.57 -4.22
CA ALA A 128 -2.78 -5.96 -3.00
C ALA A 128 -1.31 -5.55 -3.04
N VAL A 129 -0.80 -4.99 -1.95
CA VAL A 129 0.62 -4.66 -1.81
C VAL A 129 1.16 -5.20 -0.49
N TRP A 130 2.25 -5.93 -0.59
CA TRP A 130 3.04 -6.37 0.57
C TRP A 130 4.11 -5.34 0.90
N ALA A 131 4.60 -5.41 2.11
CA ALA A 131 5.84 -4.76 2.50
C ALA A 131 6.73 -5.81 3.18
N ASN A 132 7.93 -6.00 2.67
CA ASN A 132 8.87 -7.01 3.16
C ASN A 132 8.30 -8.44 3.12
N GLY A 133 7.58 -8.77 2.06
CA GLY A 133 7.07 -10.11 1.81
C GLY A 133 8.21 -11.12 1.73
N SER A 134 8.02 -12.31 2.31
CA SER A 134 9.02 -13.39 2.23
C SER A 134 8.95 -14.07 0.88
N ARG A 135 10.09 -14.13 0.18
CA ARG A 135 10.20 -14.81 -1.11
C ARG A 135 9.75 -16.28 -1.03
N SER A 136 10.09 -16.97 0.06
CA SER A 136 9.72 -18.37 0.27
C SER A 136 8.21 -18.58 0.42
N HIS A 137 7.49 -17.58 0.91
CA HIS A 137 6.05 -17.64 1.18
C HIS A 137 5.20 -16.92 0.11
N MET A 138 5.82 -16.24 -0.85
CA MET A 138 5.09 -15.44 -1.83
C MET A 138 4.19 -16.29 -2.73
N ALA A 139 4.61 -17.49 -3.12
CA ALA A 139 3.79 -18.40 -3.93
C ALA A 139 2.50 -18.79 -3.20
N ASP A 140 2.59 -19.09 -1.91
CA ASP A 140 1.43 -19.36 -1.05
C ASP A 140 0.52 -18.13 -0.95
N SER A 141 1.08 -16.97 -0.60
CA SER A 141 0.33 -15.71 -0.52
C SER A 141 -0.43 -15.39 -1.80
N LEU A 142 0.20 -15.56 -2.96
CA LEU A 142 -0.42 -15.32 -4.27
C LEU A 142 -1.49 -16.36 -4.61
N SER A 143 -1.44 -17.58 -4.05
CA SER A 143 -2.45 -18.61 -4.29
C SER A 143 -3.85 -18.20 -3.77
N HIS A 144 -3.91 -17.28 -2.80
CA HIS A 144 -5.15 -16.72 -2.26
C HIS A 144 -5.77 -15.61 -3.15
N ILE A 145 -5.09 -15.20 -4.22
CA ILE A 145 -5.65 -14.32 -5.24
C ILE A 145 -6.18 -15.17 -6.40
N PRO A 146 -7.46 -15.08 -6.77
CA PRO A 146 -8.02 -15.81 -7.90
C PRO A 146 -7.18 -15.63 -9.19
N ALA A 147 -6.99 -16.68 -9.96
CA ALA A 147 -6.20 -16.65 -11.19
C ALA A 147 -6.67 -15.56 -12.17
N THR A 148 -7.98 -15.40 -12.32
CA THR A 148 -8.58 -14.34 -13.15
C THR A 148 -8.18 -12.93 -12.76
N LYS A 149 -7.90 -12.69 -11.47
CA LYS A 149 -7.38 -11.41 -10.98
C LYS A 149 -5.87 -11.29 -11.20
N ARG A 150 -5.11 -12.37 -10.97
CA ARG A 150 -3.65 -12.37 -11.18
C ARG A 150 -3.25 -12.17 -12.64
N GLU A 151 -4.09 -12.63 -13.57
CA GLU A 151 -3.90 -12.52 -15.02
C GLU A 151 -4.53 -11.26 -15.61
N GLY A 152 -5.34 -10.53 -14.82
CA GLY A 152 -6.02 -9.30 -15.21
C GLY A 152 -5.36 -8.04 -14.67
N ASP A 153 -6.15 -7.00 -14.47
CA ASP A 153 -5.69 -5.67 -14.05
C ASP A 153 -5.52 -5.50 -12.53
N PHE A 154 -5.61 -6.58 -11.75
CA PHE A 154 -5.44 -6.51 -10.30
C PHE A 154 -3.98 -6.18 -9.94
N PHE A 155 -3.77 -5.05 -9.27
CA PHE A 155 -2.43 -4.61 -8.89
C PHE A 155 -1.82 -5.57 -7.86
N ILE A 156 -0.61 -6.05 -8.12
CA ILE A 156 0.17 -6.88 -7.21
C ILE A 156 1.55 -6.23 -7.05
N GLY A 157 1.92 -5.89 -5.80
CA GLY A 157 3.20 -5.26 -5.52
C GLY A 157 3.81 -5.73 -4.20
N ASP A 158 5.13 -5.60 -4.08
CA ASP A 158 5.86 -5.80 -2.82
C ASP A 158 6.90 -4.69 -2.65
N MET A 159 6.88 -4.02 -1.51
CA MET A 159 7.88 -3.04 -1.15
C MET A 159 9.08 -3.77 -0.56
N ILE A 160 10.16 -3.82 -1.31
CA ILE A 160 11.40 -4.50 -0.92
C ILE A 160 12.47 -3.44 -0.61
N PRO A 161 12.99 -3.35 0.63
CA PRO A 161 14.10 -2.47 0.94
C PRO A 161 15.29 -2.79 0.05
N THR A 162 15.75 -1.79 -0.69
CA THR A 162 16.83 -1.96 -1.66
C THR A 162 17.95 -0.97 -1.37
N CYS A 163 19.18 -1.46 -1.31
CA CYS A 163 20.38 -0.67 -1.27
C CYS A 163 21.34 -1.21 -2.33
N ILE A 164 21.86 -0.32 -3.18
CA ILE A 164 22.78 -0.68 -4.24
C ILE A 164 24.13 -0.06 -3.91
N ASP A 165 25.16 -0.89 -3.81
CA ASP A 165 26.55 -0.50 -3.71
C ASP A 165 27.40 -1.55 -4.44
N ASP A 166 27.88 -1.20 -5.60
CA ASP A 166 28.68 -2.10 -6.45
C ASP A 166 30.10 -2.33 -5.89
N ASN A 167 30.57 -1.43 -5.04
CA ASN A 167 31.91 -1.52 -4.45
C ASN A 167 31.91 -2.33 -3.15
N ASP A 168 30.81 -2.28 -2.37
CA ASP A 168 30.67 -3.03 -1.13
C ASP A 168 29.25 -3.64 -0.98
N PRO A 169 28.99 -4.79 -1.64
CA PRO A 169 27.72 -5.49 -1.52
C PRO A 169 27.36 -5.94 -0.08
N ALA A 170 28.39 -6.15 0.77
CA ALA A 170 28.17 -6.52 2.16
C ALA A 170 27.64 -5.34 2.98
N ALA A 171 28.17 -4.14 2.76
CA ALA A 171 27.61 -2.90 3.35
C ALA A 171 26.17 -2.67 2.89
N ALA A 172 25.89 -2.83 1.60
CA ALA A 172 24.53 -2.72 1.05
C ALA A 172 23.57 -3.70 1.72
N ALA A 173 23.94 -4.97 1.86
CA ALA A 173 23.16 -5.98 2.55
C ALA A 173 22.91 -5.62 4.03
N ASN A 174 23.90 -5.02 4.71
CA ASN A 174 23.75 -4.59 6.10
C ASN A 174 22.78 -3.41 6.26
N VAL A 175 22.68 -2.51 5.29
CA VAL A 175 21.65 -1.45 5.26
C VAL A 175 20.26 -2.07 5.20
N SER A 176 20.03 -2.99 4.27
CA SER A 176 18.75 -3.71 4.13
C SER A 176 18.38 -4.49 5.40
N LYS A 177 19.34 -5.20 6.01
CA LYS A 177 19.14 -5.90 7.28
C LYS A 177 18.72 -4.96 8.41
N ARG A 178 19.34 -3.79 8.55
CA ARG A 178 18.97 -2.79 9.56
C ARG A 178 17.54 -2.28 9.36
N THR A 179 17.14 -2.05 8.12
CA THR A 179 15.76 -1.67 7.79
C THR A 179 14.78 -2.75 8.25
N LEU A 180 15.05 -4.02 7.92
CA LEU A 180 14.21 -5.15 8.32
C LEU A 180 14.16 -5.36 9.85
N THR A 181 15.25 -5.06 10.56
CA THR A 181 15.31 -5.21 12.02
C THR A 181 14.21 -4.42 12.73
N SER A 182 13.86 -3.22 12.24
CA SER A 182 12.79 -2.41 12.82
C SER A 182 11.42 -3.09 12.72
N TYR A 183 11.19 -3.88 11.67
CA TYR A 183 9.95 -4.63 11.46
C TYR A 183 9.84 -5.86 12.37
N LEU A 184 10.95 -6.43 12.85
CA LEU A 184 10.94 -7.56 13.79
C LEU A 184 10.27 -7.20 15.12
N MET A 185 10.25 -5.92 15.49
CA MET A 185 9.57 -5.43 16.69
C MET A 185 8.04 -5.40 16.52
N LEU A 186 7.52 -5.53 15.30
CA LEU A 186 6.10 -5.50 14.99
C LEU A 186 5.52 -6.92 15.00
N PRO A 187 4.56 -7.24 15.88
CA PRO A 187 4.04 -8.60 16.06
C PRO A 187 3.49 -9.23 14.77
N ASN A 188 2.82 -8.44 13.91
CA ASN A 188 2.26 -8.91 12.65
C ASN A 188 3.35 -9.40 11.69
N TYR A 189 4.48 -8.68 11.54
CA TYR A 189 5.61 -9.10 10.71
C TYR A 189 6.33 -10.31 11.30
N ARG A 190 6.60 -10.28 12.59
CA ARG A 190 7.25 -11.41 13.27
C ARG A 190 6.44 -12.69 13.13
N ASN A 191 5.11 -12.62 13.25
CA ASN A 191 4.25 -13.79 13.10
C ASN A 191 4.20 -14.27 11.65
N TYR A 192 4.13 -13.33 10.69
CA TYR A 192 4.19 -13.65 9.27
C TYR A 192 5.49 -14.37 8.90
N TRP A 193 6.64 -13.84 9.30
CA TRP A 193 7.92 -14.46 8.97
C TRP A 193 8.14 -15.80 9.65
N LYS A 194 7.54 -16.03 10.83
CA LYS A 194 7.54 -17.36 11.45
C LYS A 194 6.69 -18.38 10.68
N GLU A 195 5.60 -17.93 10.07
CA GLU A 195 4.76 -18.78 9.19
C GLU A 195 5.49 -19.06 7.86
N ALA A 196 6.29 -18.12 7.39
CA ALA A 196 7.02 -18.22 6.13
C ALA A 196 8.32 -19.05 6.19
N GLY A 197 8.76 -19.49 7.38
CA GLY A 197 10.00 -20.25 7.62
C GLY A 197 11.18 -19.33 7.92
#